data_59b706cab80b930a43438d1d6fab1d5f
#
_entry.id   59b706cab80b930a43438d1d6fab1d5f
#
_cell.length_a   1.000
_cell.length_b   1.000
_cell.length_c   1.000
_cell.angle_alpha   90.00
_cell.angle_beta   90.00
_cell.angle_gamma   90.00
#
_symmetry.space_group_name_H-M   'P 1'
#
loop_
_entity.id
_entity.type
_entity.pdbx_description
1 polymer ?
#
loop_
_entity_poly.entity_id
_entity_poly.type
_entity_poly.pdbx_seq_one_letter_code
_entity_poly.pdbx_strand_id
1 'polypeptide(L)'
;ETPITVAVRGPAPATLAPDLRRLLARLRREAGIDISQVYDPSANVIVQAVTRAEIRDVLPDAACFVAPNVSSLAEYRKLRRSARTDWTRLQTRERLTVFLPNDSSPQEVRDCLHEELAQSLGPLNDLYRLSDSVFNDDNVHTVLTGFDMLILRAYYDPALRSGMSRTQVARALPAILSRLNPAGDSGPGQRASFTPRGYSDAIQTALGRSTDPADRRIAASEAVRIADRMGWQDHRRAFAHFAFGRVLQLSDPVAAQAHFQLADRLYTATPGTALHRAYVATQLAAYAISTGDGDTALRLLAPHLDTAQRGENAALLSTLLLLQAEALDLSGRPEEARVVRVDSLGWARYGFGPDWAVRAKQREIASLNPRK
;
A
#
# COMPACT_ATOMS: atom_id res chain seq x y z
N GLU A 1 -3.93 26.22 -16.19
CA GLU A 1 -3.32 24.86 -16.30
C GLU A 1 -3.93 24.17 -17.51
N THR A 2 -3.13 23.46 -18.29
CA THR A 2 -3.62 22.63 -19.40
C THR A 2 -4.18 21.32 -18.85
N PRO A 3 -5.26 20.75 -19.42
CA PRO A 3 -5.77 19.45 -19.05
C PRO A 3 -4.71 18.36 -19.13
N ILE A 4 -4.66 17.47 -18.15
CA ILE A 4 -3.71 16.35 -18.12
C ILE A 4 -4.30 15.18 -18.89
N THR A 5 -3.53 14.62 -19.82
CA THR A 5 -3.94 13.49 -20.64
C THR A 5 -3.21 12.21 -20.23
N VAL A 6 -3.94 11.09 -20.18
CA VAL A 6 -3.41 9.76 -19.82
C VAL A 6 -3.70 8.77 -20.93
N ALA A 7 -2.68 8.05 -21.40
CA ALA A 7 -2.85 6.99 -22.40
C ALA A 7 -2.31 5.66 -21.88
N VAL A 8 -2.94 4.54 -22.29
CA VAL A 8 -2.51 3.18 -21.95
C VAL A 8 -1.78 2.55 -23.12
N ARG A 9 -0.67 1.86 -22.85
CA ARG A 9 0.13 1.14 -23.85
C ARG A 9 0.51 -0.27 -23.36
N GLY A 10 0.80 -1.13 -24.31
CA GLY A 10 1.23 -2.50 -24.05
C GLY A 10 0.06 -3.46 -23.81
N PRO A 11 0.35 -4.73 -23.49
CA PRO A 11 -0.65 -5.78 -23.25
C PRO A 11 -1.29 -5.63 -21.86
N ALA A 12 -2.16 -4.63 -21.72
CA ALA A 12 -2.81 -4.31 -20.46
C ALA A 12 -3.80 -5.43 -20.04
N PRO A 13 -3.84 -5.81 -18.74
CA PRO A 13 -4.85 -6.73 -18.24
C PRO A 13 -6.25 -6.11 -18.33
N ALA A 14 -7.29 -6.95 -18.50
CA ALA A 14 -8.66 -6.50 -18.73
C ALA A 14 -9.21 -5.58 -17.61
N THR A 15 -8.68 -5.74 -16.38
CA THR A 15 -9.08 -4.95 -15.21
C THR A 15 -8.51 -3.54 -15.21
N LEU A 16 -7.41 -3.26 -15.94
CA LEU A 16 -6.76 -1.95 -15.93
C LEU A 16 -7.67 -0.83 -16.44
N ALA A 17 -8.40 -1.05 -17.53
CA ALA A 17 -9.24 0.00 -18.12
C ALA A 17 -10.38 0.47 -17.20
N PRO A 18 -11.18 -0.41 -16.56
CA PRO A 18 -12.17 0.02 -15.58
C PRO A 18 -11.55 0.66 -14.33
N ASP A 19 -10.39 0.17 -13.85
CA ASP A 19 -9.70 0.74 -12.68
C ASP A 19 -9.19 2.15 -12.99
N LEU A 20 -8.57 2.36 -14.15
CA LEU A 20 -8.11 3.68 -14.59
C LEU A 20 -9.29 4.66 -14.71
N ARG A 21 -10.40 4.27 -15.32
CA ARG A 21 -11.58 5.15 -15.43
C ARG A 21 -12.10 5.58 -14.04
N ARG A 22 -12.17 4.65 -13.09
CA ARG A 22 -12.57 4.97 -11.69
C ARG A 22 -11.59 5.93 -11.02
N LEU A 23 -10.29 5.68 -11.15
CA LEU A 23 -9.25 6.54 -10.57
C LEU A 23 -9.30 7.95 -11.16
N LEU A 24 -9.38 8.09 -12.49
CA LEU A 24 -9.50 9.41 -13.13
C LEU A 24 -10.77 10.15 -12.72
N ALA A 25 -11.89 9.44 -12.56
CA ALA A 25 -13.14 10.04 -12.06
C ALA A 25 -12.99 10.51 -10.60
N ARG A 26 -12.27 9.77 -9.74
CA ARG A 26 -11.96 10.19 -8.37
C ARG A 26 -11.05 11.40 -8.34
N LEU A 27 -9.98 11.42 -9.12
CA LEU A 27 -9.04 12.55 -9.20
C LEU A 27 -9.75 13.85 -9.62
N ARG A 28 -10.67 13.79 -10.59
CA ARG A 28 -11.49 14.95 -10.97
C ARG A 28 -12.42 15.40 -9.85
N ARG A 29 -13.15 14.46 -9.24
CA ARG A 29 -14.18 14.78 -8.25
C ARG A 29 -13.59 15.16 -6.89
N GLU A 30 -12.57 14.44 -6.42
CA GLU A 30 -12.05 14.52 -5.06
C GLU A 30 -10.80 15.42 -4.96
N ALA A 31 -9.97 15.46 -6.00
CA ALA A 31 -8.77 16.30 -6.04
C ALA A 31 -8.90 17.55 -6.94
N GLY A 32 -9.98 17.66 -7.73
CA GLY A 32 -10.22 18.81 -8.60
C GLY A 32 -9.25 18.90 -9.79
N ILE A 33 -8.57 17.80 -10.15
CA ILE A 33 -7.59 17.77 -11.24
C ILE A 33 -8.29 17.54 -12.56
N ASP A 34 -8.08 18.43 -13.54
CA ASP A 34 -8.57 18.22 -14.92
C ASP A 34 -7.70 17.19 -15.62
N ILE A 35 -8.13 15.92 -15.57
CA ILE A 35 -7.42 14.77 -16.08
C ILE A 35 -8.36 13.84 -16.85
N SER A 36 -7.93 13.38 -18.02
CA SER A 36 -8.75 12.53 -18.89
C SER A 36 -7.93 11.45 -19.61
N GLN A 37 -8.60 10.33 -19.94
CA GLN A 37 -8.00 9.30 -20.76
C GLN A 37 -8.11 9.67 -22.24
N VAL A 38 -7.01 9.47 -22.98
CA VAL A 38 -6.92 9.66 -24.43
C VAL A 38 -6.26 8.45 -25.09
N TYR A 39 -6.37 8.35 -26.42
CA TYR A 39 -5.67 7.33 -27.21
C TYR A 39 -4.44 7.87 -27.92
N ASP A 40 -4.09 9.13 -27.65
CA ASP A 40 -2.97 9.81 -28.27
C ASP A 40 -1.62 9.35 -27.63
N PRO A 41 -0.65 8.94 -28.46
CA PRO A 41 0.69 8.60 -27.99
C PRO A 41 1.48 9.79 -27.40
N SER A 42 1.03 11.02 -27.60
CA SER A 42 1.65 12.23 -27.05
C SER A 42 1.08 12.64 -25.68
N ALA A 43 0.22 11.81 -25.06
CA ALA A 43 -0.33 12.06 -23.74
C ALA A 43 0.75 12.42 -22.70
N ASN A 44 0.37 13.28 -21.74
CA ASN A 44 1.29 13.72 -20.67
C ASN A 44 1.75 12.55 -19.78
N VAL A 45 0.85 11.60 -19.51
CA VAL A 45 1.17 10.41 -18.74
C VAL A 45 0.87 9.17 -19.58
N ILE A 46 1.87 8.32 -19.76
CA ILE A 46 1.74 7.02 -20.40
C ILE A 46 1.69 5.95 -19.31
N VAL A 47 0.63 5.17 -19.25
CA VAL A 47 0.56 3.96 -18.42
C VAL A 47 0.97 2.79 -19.30
N GLN A 48 2.20 2.31 -19.14
CA GLN A 48 2.72 1.18 -19.92
C GLN A 48 2.63 -0.11 -19.13
N ALA A 49 1.84 -1.08 -19.64
CA ALA A 49 1.79 -2.43 -19.13
C ALA A 49 2.96 -3.26 -19.68
N VAL A 50 3.77 -3.82 -18.79
CA VAL A 50 4.95 -4.64 -19.07
C VAL A 50 4.98 -5.84 -18.14
N THR A 51 5.85 -6.82 -18.34
CA THR A 51 5.99 -7.92 -17.40
C THR A 51 6.77 -7.52 -16.15
N ARG A 52 6.50 -8.19 -15.04
CA ARG A 52 7.27 -8.02 -13.80
C ARG A 52 8.77 -8.29 -14.02
N ALA A 53 9.11 -9.24 -14.86
CA ALA A 53 10.50 -9.52 -15.21
C ALA A 53 11.17 -8.31 -15.89
N GLU A 54 10.48 -7.64 -16.81
CA GLU A 54 10.99 -6.45 -17.48
C GLU A 54 11.21 -5.26 -16.52
N ILE A 55 10.33 -5.10 -15.51
CA ILE A 55 10.49 -4.09 -14.46
C ILE A 55 11.75 -4.38 -13.63
N ARG A 56 11.89 -5.62 -13.13
CA ARG A 56 13.03 -6.04 -12.29
C ARG A 56 14.38 -5.95 -13.00
N ASP A 57 14.41 -6.08 -14.30
CA ASP A 57 15.61 -5.94 -15.14
C ASP A 57 16.20 -4.51 -15.07
N VAL A 58 15.37 -3.52 -14.81
CA VAL A 58 15.78 -2.11 -14.71
C VAL A 58 15.82 -1.59 -13.28
N LEU A 59 14.90 -2.09 -12.42
CA LEU A 59 14.75 -1.77 -10.99
C LEU A 59 14.42 -3.07 -10.22
N PRO A 60 15.42 -3.81 -9.71
CA PRO A 60 15.24 -5.15 -9.16
C PRO A 60 14.23 -5.25 -8.00
N ASP A 61 14.12 -4.21 -7.19
CA ASP A 61 13.29 -4.19 -5.98
C ASP A 61 11.91 -3.55 -6.21
N ALA A 62 11.68 -2.91 -7.38
CA ALA A 62 10.41 -2.26 -7.68
C ALA A 62 9.35 -3.24 -8.18
N ALA A 63 8.11 -3.08 -7.71
CA ALA A 63 6.93 -3.74 -8.27
C ALA A 63 6.38 -2.97 -9.48
N CYS A 64 6.43 -1.68 -9.42
CA CYS A 64 6.06 -0.68 -10.42
C CYS A 64 6.91 0.58 -10.22
N PHE A 65 6.86 1.53 -11.13
CA PHE A 65 7.52 2.81 -10.96
C PHE A 65 7.07 3.84 -12.01
N VAL A 66 7.29 5.12 -11.71
CA VAL A 66 7.10 6.22 -12.67
C VAL A 66 8.45 6.86 -13.03
N ALA A 67 8.61 7.24 -14.29
CA ALA A 67 9.83 7.91 -14.77
C ALA A 67 9.50 9.15 -15.62
N PRO A 68 10.28 10.25 -15.46
CA PRO A 68 10.08 11.47 -16.24
C PRO A 68 10.76 11.39 -17.60
N ASN A 69 10.23 12.16 -18.56
CA ASN A 69 10.83 12.44 -19.87
C ASN A 69 11.12 11.21 -20.74
N VAL A 70 10.39 10.12 -20.51
CA VAL A 70 10.43 8.90 -21.32
C VAL A 70 9.02 8.50 -21.72
N SER A 71 8.89 7.75 -22.81
CA SER A 71 7.61 7.26 -23.33
C SER A 71 7.54 5.73 -23.43
N SER A 72 8.60 5.02 -23.03
CA SER A 72 8.63 3.55 -23.00
C SER A 72 9.72 3.01 -22.07
N LEU A 73 9.58 1.74 -21.66
CA LEU A 73 10.59 1.04 -20.86
C LEU A 73 11.93 0.90 -21.64
N ALA A 74 11.87 0.73 -22.96
CA ALA A 74 13.06 0.68 -23.81
C ALA A 74 13.81 2.01 -23.81
N GLU A 75 13.09 3.13 -23.84
CA GLU A 75 13.68 4.47 -23.72
C GLU A 75 14.26 4.69 -22.31
N TYR A 76 13.54 4.28 -21.27
CA TYR A 76 14.03 4.35 -19.89
C TYR A 76 15.32 3.55 -19.69
N ARG A 77 15.42 2.33 -20.21
CA ARG A 77 16.66 1.52 -20.14
C ARG A 77 17.89 2.27 -20.69
N LYS A 78 17.70 3.02 -21.77
CA LYS A 78 18.78 3.80 -22.40
C LYS A 78 19.14 5.05 -21.59
N LEU A 79 18.15 5.69 -20.97
CA LEU A 79 18.30 7.02 -20.39
C LEU A 79 18.34 7.07 -18.86
N ARG A 80 18.12 5.95 -18.15
CA ARG A 80 17.96 5.91 -16.68
C ARG A 80 19.12 6.46 -15.86
N ARG A 81 20.30 6.62 -16.48
CA ARG A 81 21.50 7.21 -15.84
C ARG A 81 21.82 8.59 -16.40
N SER A 82 20.95 9.18 -17.17
CA SER A 82 21.14 10.49 -17.79
C SER A 82 20.42 11.59 -17.02
N ALA A 83 20.80 12.83 -17.26
CA ALA A 83 20.13 14.00 -16.71
C ALA A 83 18.65 14.12 -17.13
N ARG A 84 18.23 13.41 -18.19
CA ARG A 84 16.87 13.46 -18.72
C ARG A 84 15.85 12.78 -17.79
N THR A 85 16.25 11.72 -17.08
CA THR A 85 15.39 10.99 -16.14
C THR A 85 15.66 11.36 -14.68
N ASP A 86 16.43 12.41 -14.44
CA ASP A 86 16.75 12.91 -13.11
C ASP A 86 15.60 13.79 -12.60
N TRP A 87 14.88 13.32 -11.62
CA TRP A 87 13.77 14.02 -10.96
C TRP A 87 14.20 15.36 -10.35
N THR A 88 15.42 15.50 -9.88
CA THR A 88 15.94 16.73 -9.26
C THR A 88 16.11 17.88 -10.26
N ARG A 89 16.15 17.56 -11.54
CA ARG A 89 16.27 18.52 -12.65
C ARG A 89 14.94 18.84 -13.32
N LEU A 90 13.86 18.14 -12.93
CA LEU A 90 12.56 18.32 -13.54
C LEU A 90 11.93 19.64 -13.08
N GLN A 91 11.68 20.53 -14.02
CA GLN A 91 10.99 21.80 -13.79
C GLN A 91 9.52 21.76 -14.19
N THR A 92 9.20 21.02 -15.25
CA THR A 92 7.86 20.89 -15.79
C THR A 92 7.57 19.41 -16.08
N ARG A 93 6.37 18.94 -15.72
CA ARG A 93 5.92 17.55 -15.93
C ARG A 93 5.13 17.46 -17.24
N GLU A 94 5.81 17.41 -18.36
CA GLU A 94 5.18 17.32 -19.68
C GLU A 94 4.99 15.89 -20.17
N ARG A 95 5.92 15.01 -19.82
CA ARG A 95 5.91 13.60 -20.22
C ARG A 95 6.40 12.70 -19.10
N LEU A 96 5.53 11.80 -18.67
CA LEU A 96 5.83 10.81 -17.65
C LEU A 96 5.36 9.43 -18.13
N THR A 97 6.06 8.39 -17.73
CA THR A 97 5.59 7.01 -17.97
C THR A 97 5.54 6.25 -16.66
N VAL A 98 4.37 5.70 -16.38
CA VAL A 98 4.07 4.76 -15.30
C VAL A 98 4.23 3.35 -15.86
N PHE A 99 5.05 2.53 -15.24
CA PHE A 99 5.28 1.12 -15.63
C PHE A 99 4.58 0.20 -14.64
N LEU A 100 3.61 -0.59 -15.15
CA LEU A 100 2.80 -1.51 -14.34
C LEU A 100 3.02 -2.96 -14.77
N PRO A 101 3.04 -3.93 -13.83
CA PRO A 101 3.13 -5.35 -14.17
C PRO A 101 1.82 -5.85 -14.76
N ASN A 102 1.86 -6.45 -15.96
CA ASN A 102 0.68 -7.04 -16.61
C ASN A 102 0.43 -8.50 -16.23
N ASP A 103 1.36 -9.12 -15.52
CA ASP A 103 1.38 -10.51 -15.08
C ASP A 103 1.21 -10.66 -13.55
N SER A 104 0.65 -9.64 -12.91
CA SER A 104 0.33 -9.61 -11.48
C SER A 104 -1.17 -9.77 -11.22
N SER A 105 -1.56 -9.87 -9.95
CA SER A 105 -2.97 -9.89 -9.57
C SER A 105 -3.68 -8.58 -9.96
N PRO A 106 -4.98 -8.59 -10.24
CA PRO A 106 -5.73 -7.36 -10.51
C PRO A 106 -5.56 -6.29 -9.44
N GLN A 107 -5.55 -6.68 -8.16
CA GLN A 107 -5.31 -5.74 -7.07
C GLN A 107 -3.92 -5.12 -7.16
N GLU A 108 -2.85 -5.89 -7.34
CA GLU A 108 -1.49 -5.35 -7.42
C GLU A 108 -1.32 -4.37 -8.61
N VAL A 109 -1.95 -4.67 -9.74
CA VAL A 109 -1.97 -3.74 -10.90
C VAL A 109 -2.69 -2.44 -10.54
N ARG A 110 -3.82 -2.51 -9.82
CA ARG A 110 -4.57 -1.33 -9.39
C ARG A 110 -3.81 -0.54 -8.31
N ASP A 111 -3.20 -1.21 -7.35
CA ASP A 111 -2.41 -0.58 -6.29
C ASP A 111 -1.27 0.24 -6.90
N CYS A 112 -0.50 -0.36 -7.79
CA CYS A 112 0.51 0.30 -8.61
C CYS A 112 -0.07 1.48 -9.43
N LEU A 113 -1.25 1.32 -10.01
CA LEU A 113 -1.90 2.39 -10.78
C LEU A 113 -2.20 3.61 -9.89
N HIS A 114 -2.74 3.38 -8.69
CA HIS A 114 -3.08 4.47 -7.76
C HIS A 114 -1.83 5.23 -7.30
N GLU A 115 -0.81 4.50 -6.88
CA GLU A 115 0.44 5.06 -6.36
C GLU A 115 1.20 5.82 -7.46
N GLU A 116 1.55 5.13 -8.54
CA GLU A 116 2.42 5.70 -9.57
C GLU A 116 1.76 6.82 -10.39
N LEU A 117 0.43 6.71 -10.63
CA LEU A 117 -0.27 7.80 -11.28
C LEU A 117 -0.30 9.04 -10.38
N ALA A 118 -0.53 8.91 -9.08
CA ALA A 118 -0.50 10.02 -8.17
C ALA A 118 0.92 10.60 -8.00
N GLN A 119 1.96 9.76 -7.97
CA GLN A 119 3.35 10.21 -7.99
C GLN A 119 3.68 10.97 -9.28
N SER A 120 3.12 10.56 -10.42
CA SER A 120 3.27 11.30 -11.68
C SER A 120 2.69 12.72 -11.59
N LEU A 121 1.68 12.93 -10.76
CA LEU A 121 1.00 14.20 -10.58
C LEU A 121 1.70 15.15 -9.58
N GLY A 122 2.60 14.65 -8.72
CA GLY A 122 3.26 15.56 -7.77
C GLY A 122 4.09 14.90 -6.67
N PRO A 123 3.46 14.30 -5.66
CA PRO A 123 4.16 13.71 -4.52
C PRO A 123 4.98 12.49 -4.95
N LEU A 124 6.31 12.53 -4.75
CA LEU A 124 7.23 11.48 -5.24
C LEU A 124 7.83 10.63 -4.11
N ASN A 125 7.67 11.03 -2.86
CA ASN A 125 8.39 10.41 -1.76
C ASN A 125 7.46 9.56 -0.91
N ASP A 126 7.82 8.30 -0.73
CA ASP A 126 7.19 7.42 0.22
C ASP A 126 7.77 7.64 1.61
N LEU A 127 6.91 7.81 2.58
CA LEU A 127 7.28 8.29 3.90
C LEU A 127 6.57 7.49 5.00
N TYR A 128 7.30 6.67 5.75
CA TYR A 128 6.75 5.87 6.87
C TYR A 128 5.98 6.67 7.94
N ARG A 129 6.02 8.00 7.92
CA ARG A 129 5.27 8.83 8.87
C ARG A 129 3.83 9.14 8.46
N LEU A 130 3.38 8.69 7.29
CA LEU A 130 2.05 8.96 6.73
C LEU A 130 1.13 7.76 6.97
N SER A 131 0.48 7.70 8.14
CA SER A 131 -0.31 6.53 8.55
C SER A 131 -1.55 6.24 7.67
N ASP A 132 -2.09 7.25 6.98
CA ASP A 132 -3.30 7.15 6.15
C ASP A 132 -2.98 7.61 4.72
N SER A 133 -2.09 6.90 4.04
CA SER A 133 -1.61 7.30 2.71
C SER A 133 -1.06 6.11 1.93
N VAL A 134 -1.28 6.10 0.61
CA VAL A 134 -0.58 5.18 -0.31
C VAL A 134 0.92 5.53 -0.40
N PHE A 135 1.31 6.75 -0.06
CA PHE A 135 2.71 7.20 0.03
C PHE A 135 3.37 6.82 1.36
N ASN A 136 2.82 5.86 2.09
CA ASN A 136 3.47 5.21 3.22
C ASN A 136 4.14 3.93 2.73
N ASP A 137 5.44 3.82 2.94
CA ASP A 137 6.29 2.70 2.51
C ASP A 137 5.98 1.37 3.27
N ASP A 138 4.86 1.31 4.00
CA ASP A 138 4.37 0.09 4.67
C ASP A 138 3.45 -0.78 3.80
N ASN A 139 3.02 -0.29 2.65
CA ASN A 139 2.19 -0.98 1.67
C ASN A 139 0.84 -1.49 2.22
N VAL A 140 0.25 -0.77 3.17
CA VAL A 140 -1.04 -1.14 3.77
C VAL A 140 -2.22 -0.61 2.95
N HIS A 141 -2.13 0.63 2.48
CA HIS A 141 -3.16 1.25 1.64
C HIS A 141 -2.96 0.88 0.17
N THR A 142 -4.01 0.44 -0.48
CA THR A 142 -4.03 -0.06 -1.86
C THR A 142 -4.74 0.88 -2.84
N VAL A 143 -5.35 1.95 -2.32
CA VAL A 143 -6.01 2.99 -3.10
C VAL A 143 -5.79 4.34 -2.43
N LEU A 144 -5.74 5.42 -3.22
CA LEU A 144 -5.63 6.78 -2.71
C LEU A 144 -6.66 7.04 -1.62
N THR A 145 -6.20 7.54 -0.48
CA THR A 145 -7.04 7.86 0.68
C THR A 145 -7.61 9.28 0.59
N GLY A 146 -8.45 9.64 1.54
CA GLY A 146 -8.92 11.04 1.67
C GLY A 146 -7.77 12.01 1.95
N PHE A 147 -6.75 11.56 2.70
CA PHE A 147 -5.53 12.35 2.94
C PHE A 147 -4.76 12.58 1.63
N ASP A 148 -4.57 11.55 0.80
CA ASP A 148 -3.87 11.66 -0.47
C ASP A 148 -4.59 12.63 -1.42
N MET A 149 -5.93 12.57 -1.47
CA MET A 149 -6.72 13.50 -2.27
C MET A 149 -6.60 14.94 -1.77
N LEU A 150 -6.51 15.16 -0.45
CA LEU A 150 -6.27 16.48 0.13
C LEU A 150 -4.88 17.01 -0.26
N ILE A 151 -3.85 16.17 -0.20
CA ILE A 151 -2.49 16.54 -0.62
C ILE A 151 -2.46 16.89 -2.10
N LEU A 152 -3.11 16.11 -2.97
CA LEU A 152 -3.21 16.41 -4.39
C LEU A 152 -3.94 17.73 -4.65
N ARG A 153 -5.07 17.99 -3.96
CA ARG A 153 -5.78 19.28 -4.02
C ARG A 153 -4.88 20.45 -3.61
N ALA A 154 -4.11 20.29 -2.52
CA ALA A 154 -3.17 21.31 -2.08
C ALA A 154 -2.03 21.53 -3.09
N TYR A 155 -1.56 20.45 -3.69
CA TYR A 155 -0.47 20.49 -4.69
C TYR A 155 -0.88 21.27 -5.95
N TYR A 156 -2.15 21.16 -6.37
CA TYR A 156 -2.72 21.85 -7.54
C TYR A 156 -3.41 23.19 -7.18
N ASP A 157 -3.19 23.69 -5.97
CA ASP A 157 -3.74 24.99 -5.58
C ASP A 157 -3.10 26.15 -6.38
N PRO A 158 -3.90 27.09 -6.90
CA PRO A 158 -3.38 28.23 -7.70
C PRO A 158 -2.36 29.11 -6.99
N ALA A 159 -2.32 29.09 -5.65
CA ALA A 159 -1.30 29.81 -4.88
C ALA A 159 0.08 29.14 -4.91
N LEU A 160 0.17 27.90 -5.40
CA LEU A 160 1.43 27.17 -5.59
C LEU A 160 1.81 27.14 -7.07
N ARG A 161 3.09 27.21 -7.36
CA ARG A 161 3.61 27.15 -8.73
C ARG A 161 5.02 26.53 -8.76
N SER A 162 5.39 25.98 -9.90
CA SER A 162 6.73 25.45 -10.15
C SER A 162 7.80 26.49 -9.82
N GLY A 163 8.92 26.04 -9.22
CA GLY A 163 10.02 26.89 -8.80
C GLY A 163 9.90 27.54 -7.42
N MET A 164 8.77 27.38 -6.73
CA MET A 164 8.66 27.85 -5.34
C MET A 164 9.60 27.06 -4.41
N SER A 165 10.32 27.78 -3.57
CA SER A 165 11.15 27.18 -2.52
C SER A 165 10.29 26.55 -1.42
N ARG A 166 10.88 25.60 -0.67
CA ARG A 166 10.25 25.00 0.51
C ARG A 166 9.69 26.07 1.48
N THR A 167 10.42 27.17 1.68
CA THR A 167 10.00 28.27 2.57
C THR A 167 8.77 28.99 2.02
N GLN A 168 8.70 29.24 0.71
CA GLN A 168 7.56 29.89 0.07
C GLN A 168 6.31 28.99 0.16
N VAL A 169 6.44 27.71 -0.14
CA VAL A 169 5.35 26.74 0.01
C VAL A 169 4.88 26.65 1.46
N ALA A 170 5.81 26.56 2.42
CA ALA A 170 5.46 26.49 3.85
C ALA A 170 4.71 27.73 4.36
N ARG A 171 4.91 28.89 3.76
CA ARG A 171 4.14 30.13 4.08
C ARG A 171 2.72 30.12 3.49
N ALA A 172 2.55 29.56 2.28
CA ALA A 172 1.24 29.51 1.62
C ALA A 172 0.36 28.37 2.14
N LEU A 173 0.97 27.25 2.52
CA LEU A 173 0.27 25.99 2.83
C LEU A 173 -0.78 26.09 3.96
N PRO A 174 -0.57 26.82 5.08
CA PRO A 174 -1.61 26.93 6.13
C PRO A 174 -2.93 27.49 5.60
N ALA A 175 -2.91 28.59 4.85
CA ALA A 175 -4.11 29.19 4.28
C ALA A 175 -4.78 28.27 3.23
N ILE A 176 -4.00 27.54 2.46
CA ILE A 176 -4.51 26.53 1.52
C ILE A 176 -5.23 25.42 2.28
N LEU A 177 -4.60 24.84 3.30
CA LEU A 177 -5.17 23.73 4.08
C LEU A 177 -6.40 24.14 4.87
N SER A 178 -6.40 25.31 5.51
CA SER A 178 -7.58 25.88 6.19
C SER A 178 -8.79 25.96 5.25
N ARG A 179 -8.58 26.38 4.01
CA ARG A 179 -9.65 26.48 3.01
C ARG A 179 -10.09 25.10 2.50
N LEU A 180 -9.16 24.17 2.28
CA LEU A 180 -9.45 22.84 1.74
C LEU A 180 -10.00 21.87 2.78
N ASN A 181 -9.61 22.02 4.02
CA ASN A 181 -10.00 21.15 5.15
C ASN A 181 -10.20 21.99 6.44
N PRO A 182 -11.26 22.80 6.53
CA PRO A 182 -11.51 23.65 7.71
C PRO A 182 -11.60 22.88 9.03
N ALA A 183 -12.08 21.62 8.98
CA ALA A 183 -12.14 20.75 10.15
C ALA A 183 -10.76 20.40 10.73
N GLY A 184 -9.72 20.46 9.91
CA GLY A 184 -8.35 20.20 10.33
C GLY A 184 -7.75 21.30 11.22
N ASP A 185 -8.32 22.49 11.24
CA ASP A 185 -7.85 23.60 12.08
C ASP A 185 -8.28 23.45 13.56
N SER A 186 -9.22 22.55 13.85
CA SER A 186 -9.84 22.42 15.17
C SER A 186 -9.07 21.52 16.14
N GLY A 187 -8.00 20.85 15.69
CA GLY A 187 -7.26 19.88 16.49
C GLY A 187 -5.81 20.27 16.81
N PRO A 188 -5.22 19.70 17.85
CA PRO A 188 -3.79 19.86 18.09
C PRO A 188 -3.04 19.25 16.90
N GLY A 189 -2.32 20.08 16.14
CA GLY A 189 -1.50 19.62 15.02
C GLY A 189 -0.46 18.61 15.49
N GLN A 190 -0.61 17.36 15.10
CA GLN A 190 0.40 16.34 15.35
C GLN A 190 1.48 16.45 14.28
N ARG A 191 2.66 16.91 14.66
CA ARG A 191 3.84 16.81 13.79
C ARG A 191 4.50 15.44 13.99
N ALA A 192 4.34 14.55 13.02
CA ALA A 192 5.13 13.34 12.99
C ALA A 192 6.64 13.71 12.89
N SER A 193 7.45 13.15 13.77
CA SER A 193 8.89 13.33 13.75
C SER A 193 9.51 12.74 12.48
N PHE A 194 10.73 13.15 12.16
CA PHE A 194 11.50 12.59 11.05
C PHE A 194 11.69 11.07 11.22
N THR A 195 11.66 10.33 10.12
CA THR A 195 12.00 8.90 10.07
C THR A 195 13.45 8.77 9.61
N PRO A 196 14.37 8.27 10.47
CA PRO A 196 15.76 8.03 10.07
C PRO A 196 15.86 6.98 8.95
N ARG A 197 16.77 7.19 8.00
CA ARG A 197 17.01 6.24 6.91
C ARG A 197 17.30 4.82 7.42
N GLY A 198 18.06 4.69 8.52
CA GLY A 198 18.33 3.39 9.12
C GLY A 198 17.10 2.60 9.54
N TYR A 199 15.96 3.26 9.84
CA TYR A 199 14.69 2.58 10.06
C TYR A 199 14.14 1.99 8.76
N SER A 200 14.13 2.78 7.68
CA SER A 200 13.67 2.31 6.36
C SER A 200 14.51 1.14 5.86
N ASP A 201 15.85 1.28 5.94
CA ASP A 201 16.80 0.22 5.54
C ASP A 201 16.57 -1.07 6.37
N ALA A 202 16.32 -0.93 7.68
CA ALA A 202 16.05 -2.06 8.56
C ALA A 202 14.73 -2.77 8.22
N ILE A 203 13.65 -2.04 7.96
CA ILE A 203 12.36 -2.61 7.54
C ILE A 203 12.49 -3.30 6.18
N GLN A 204 13.12 -2.67 5.19
CA GLN A 204 13.32 -3.24 3.86
C GLN A 204 14.13 -4.54 3.93
N THR A 205 15.18 -4.58 4.76
CA THR A 205 15.98 -5.81 5.00
C THR A 205 15.14 -6.88 5.70
N ALA A 206 14.39 -6.52 6.74
CA ALA A 206 13.58 -7.46 7.53
C ALA A 206 12.48 -8.14 6.70
N LEU A 207 11.83 -7.40 5.80
CA LEU A 207 10.72 -7.89 4.97
C LEU A 207 11.16 -8.29 3.55
N GLY A 208 12.41 -8.01 3.18
CA GLY A 208 12.99 -8.31 1.87
C GLY A 208 13.00 -9.80 1.54
N ARG A 209 12.65 -10.16 0.30
CA ARG A 209 12.54 -11.56 -0.15
C ARG A 209 13.89 -12.24 -0.32
N SER A 210 14.94 -11.49 -0.65
CA SER A 210 16.27 -11.99 -0.98
C SER A 210 17.23 -12.00 0.21
N THR A 211 16.75 -11.63 1.42
CA THR A 211 17.56 -11.51 2.63
C THR A 211 17.59 -12.83 3.39
N ASP A 212 18.76 -13.21 3.90
CA ASP A 212 18.93 -14.37 4.77
C ASP A 212 18.04 -14.27 6.03
N PRO A 213 17.47 -15.38 6.54
CA PRO A 213 16.63 -15.36 7.74
C PRO A 213 17.29 -14.76 8.98
N ALA A 214 18.60 -14.95 9.18
CA ALA A 214 19.33 -14.38 10.31
C ALA A 214 19.44 -12.85 10.17
N ASP A 215 19.77 -12.36 8.98
CA ASP A 215 19.85 -10.92 8.69
C ASP A 215 18.48 -10.25 8.82
N ARG A 216 17.42 -10.91 8.36
CA ARG A 216 16.03 -10.43 8.55
C ARG A 216 15.69 -10.24 10.03
N ARG A 217 16.09 -11.20 10.88
CA ARG A 217 15.86 -11.15 12.33
C ARG A 217 16.63 -10.01 12.99
N ILE A 218 17.89 -9.82 12.63
CA ILE A 218 18.73 -8.72 13.10
C ILE A 218 18.13 -7.38 12.69
N ALA A 219 17.75 -7.24 11.43
CA ALA A 219 17.17 -6.02 10.89
C ALA A 219 15.82 -5.68 11.54
N ALA A 220 14.92 -6.66 11.73
CA ALA A 220 13.64 -6.45 12.41
C ALA A 220 13.85 -5.98 13.87
N SER A 221 14.79 -6.58 14.58
CA SER A 221 15.19 -6.15 15.93
C SER A 221 15.75 -4.72 15.92
N GLU A 222 16.55 -4.36 14.91
CA GLU A 222 17.08 -2.99 14.77
C GLU A 222 15.98 -1.97 14.51
N ALA A 223 14.99 -2.28 13.69
CA ALA A 223 13.84 -1.40 13.45
C ALA A 223 13.10 -1.08 14.77
N VAL A 224 12.87 -2.09 15.61
CA VAL A 224 12.28 -1.89 16.96
C VAL A 224 13.18 -1.02 17.83
N ARG A 225 14.49 -1.28 17.88
CA ARG A 225 15.43 -0.47 18.66
C ARG A 225 15.50 0.98 18.20
N ILE A 226 15.39 1.23 16.89
CA ILE A 226 15.32 2.61 16.35
C ILE A 226 14.02 3.27 16.81
N ALA A 227 12.88 2.59 16.71
CA ALA A 227 11.58 3.13 17.15
C ALA A 227 11.60 3.49 18.65
N ASP A 228 12.22 2.66 19.49
CA ASP A 228 12.39 2.91 20.92
C ASP A 228 13.32 4.10 21.20
N ARG A 229 14.48 4.18 20.54
CA ARG A 229 15.41 5.33 20.68
C ARG A 229 14.77 6.65 20.23
N MET A 230 13.92 6.62 19.22
CA MET A 230 13.19 7.79 18.73
C MET A 230 12.00 8.16 19.63
N GLY A 231 11.66 7.33 20.62
CA GLY A 231 10.53 7.55 21.53
C GLY A 231 9.17 7.50 20.85
N TRP A 232 9.07 6.84 19.69
CA TRP A 232 7.81 6.80 18.95
C TRP A 232 6.74 6.04 19.71
N GLN A 233 5.52 6.62 19.69
CA GLN A 233 4.31 5.97 20.18
C GLN A 233 3.26 5.85 19.05
N ASP A 234 3.69 6.02 17.80
CA ASP A 234 2.85 6.05 16.61
C ASP A 234 2.91 4.72 15.81
N HIS A 235 2.25 4.71 14.65
CA HIS A 235 2.16 3.56 13.75
C HIS A 235 3.52 3.01 13.30
N ARG A 236 4.60 3.80 13.27
CA ARG A 236 5.94 3.31 12.89
C ARG A 236 6.49 2.33 13.92
N ARG A 237 6.31 2.58 15.22
CA ARG A 237 6.67 1.62 16.26
C ARG A 237 5.81 0.37 16.16
N ALA A 238 4.50 0.53 15.93
CA ALA A 238 3.60 -0.58 15.69
C ALA A 238 4.04 -1.43 14.49
N PHE A 239 4.42 -0.79 13.38
CA PHE A 239 4.88 -1.49 12.18
C PHE A 239 6.21 -2.22 12.40
N ALA A 240 7.15 -1.66 13.15
CA ALA A 240 8.38 -2.36 13.52
C ALA A 240 8.08 -3.65 14.30
N HIS A 241 7.16 -3.61 15.26
CA HIS A 241 6.73 -4.80 15.99
C HIS A 241 5.97 -5.79 15.09
N PHE A 242 5.10 -5.32 14.20
CA PHE A 242 4.43 -6.17 13.21
C PHE A 242 5.45 -6.88 12.30
N ALA A 243 6.43 -6.16 11.76
CA ALA A 243 7.50 -6.73 10.94
C ALA A 243 8.32 -7.77 11.71
N PHE A 244 8.67 -7.49 12.96
CA PHE A 244 9.41 -8.43 13.79
C PHE A 244 8.59 -9.70 14.11
N GLY A 245 7.31 -9.56 14.44
CA GLY A 245 6.40 -10.70 14.59
C GLY A 245 6.36 -11.57 13.33
N ARG A 246 6.27 -10.96 12.14
CA ARG A 246 6.32 -11.67 10.85
C ARG A 246 7.61 -12.46 10.64
N VAL A 247 8.75 -11.93 11.06
CA VAL A 247 10.05 -12.61 10.96
C VAL A 247 10.16 -13.77 11.95
N LEU A 248 9.60 -13.62 13.16
CA LEU A 248 9.66 -14.65 14.21
C LEU A 248 8.64 -15.79 14.02
N GLN A 249 7.62 -15.59 13.23
CA GLN A 249 6.42 -16.44 13.16
C GLN A 249 6.69 -17.95 13.02
N LEU A 250 7.73 -18.34 12.28
CA LEU A 250 8.10 -19.74 12.07
C LEU A 250 9.11 -20.26 13.11
N SER A 251 9.94 -19.40 13.68
CA SER A 251 11.02 -19.80 14.58
C SER A 251 10.66 -19.66 16.06
N ASP A 252 9.82 -18.69 16.41
CA ASP A 252 9.38 -18.40 17.78
C ASP A 252 7.94 -17.83 17.74
N PRO A 253 6.92 -18.69 17.59
CA PRO A 253 5.53 -18.26 17.49
C PRO A 253 5.02 -17.50 18.74
N VAL A 254 5.57 -17.81 19.91
CA VAL A 254 5.16 -17.15 21.17
C VAL A 254 5.66 -15.72 21.20
N ALA A 255 6.94 -15.49 20.88
CA ALA A 255 7.48 -14.14 20.76
C ALA A 255 6.80 -13.36 19.63
N ALA A 256 6.49 -14.02 18.49
CA ALA A 256 5.74 -13.39 17.40
C ALA A 256 4.37 -12.88 17.88
N GLN A 257 3.63 -13.68 18.67
CA GLN A 257 2.35 -13.26 19.25
C GLN A 257 2.48 -12.03 20.15
N ALA A 258 3.50 -11.99 21.02
CA ALA A 258 3.74 -10.82 21.87
C ALA A 258 3.98 -9.55 21.05
N HIS A 259 4.72 -9.65 19.95
CA HIS A 259 4.94 -8.54 19.02
C HIS A 259 3.67 -8.13 18.29
N PHE A 260 2.85 -9.05 17.79
CA PHE A 260 1.57 -8.72 17.16
C PHE A 260 0.58 -8.06 18.12
N GLN A 261 0.49 -8.56 19.37
CA GLN A 261 -0.35 -7.93 20.41
C GLN A 261 0.11 -6.51 20.74
N LEU A 262 1.43 -6.26 20.81
CA LEU A 262 1.95 -4.92 21.03
C LEU A 262 1.68 -4.01 19.83
N ALA A 263 1.83 -4.51 18.60
CA ALA A 263 1.48 -3.78 17.39
C ALA A 263 -0.01 -3.39 17.38
N ASP A 264 -0.93 -4.31 17.74
CA ASP A 264 -2.37 -4.00 17.81
C ASP A 264 -2.67 -2.90 18.84
N ARG A 265 -2.06 -2.98 20.03
CA ARG A 265 -2.23 -1.93 21.06
C ARG A 265 -1.75 -0.56 20.57
N LEU A 266 -0.59 -0.48 19.94
CA LEU A 266 -0.03 0.77 19.42
C LEU A 266 -0.87 1.32 18.27
N TYR A 267 -1.32 0.47 17.36
CA TYR A 267 -2.25 0.88 16.29
C TYR A 267 -3.61 1.34 16.85
N THR A 268 -4.13 0.67 17.89
CA THR A 268 -5.38 1.08 18.53
C THR A 268 -5.29 2.50 19.11
N ALA A 269 -4.13 2.87 19.62
CA ALA A 269 -3.88 4.21 20.16
C ALA A 269 -3.57 5.27 19.09
N THR A 270 -3.39 4.87 17.83
CA THR A 270 -2.99 5.76 16.74
C THR A 270 -4.16 5.97 15.77
N PRO A 271 -4.67 7.20 15.58
CA PRO A 271 -5.73 7.46 14.59
C PRO A 271 -5.33 7.07 13.15
N GLY A 272 -6.31 6.68 12.33
CA GLY A 272 -6.09 6.35 10.90
C GLY A 272 -5.46 4.99 10.64
N THR A 273 -5.34 4.10 11.66
CA THR A 273 -4.65 2.81 11.51
C THR A 273 -5.58 1.58 11.53
N ALA A 274 -6.87 1.77 11.25
CA ALA A 274 -7.83 0.66 11.27
C ALA A 274 -7.45 -0.47 10.28
N LEU A 275 -6.93 -0.12 9.10
CA LEU A 275 -6.51 -1.09 8.10
C LEU A 275 -5.25 -1.86 8.55
N HIS A 276 -4.31 -1.18 9.20
CA HIS A 276 -3.12 -1.81 9.81
C HIS A 276 -3.52 -2.86 10.87
N ARG A 277 -4.51 -2.53 11.70
CA ARG A 277 -5.06 -3.48 12.68
C ARG A 277 -5.68 -4.71 12.03
N ALA A 278 -6.33 -4.55 10.87
CA ALA A 278 -6.86 -5.68 10.13
C ALA A 278 -5.75 -6.64 9.67
N TYR A 279 -4.58 -6.13 9.26
CA TYR A 279 -3.43 -6.97 8.97
C TYR A 279 -2.88 -7.69 10.23
N VAL A 280 -2.82 -7.01 11.37
CA VAL A 280 -2.41 -7.66 12.63
C VAL A 280 -3.41 -8.73 13.04
N ALA A 281 -4.71 -8.48 12.90
CA ALA A 281 -5.76 -9.43 13.23
C ALA A 281 -5.65 -10.74 12.43
N THR A 282 -5.19 -10.69 11.15
CA THR A 282 -4.93 -11.93 10.39
C THR A 282 -3.88 -12.82 11.07
N GLN A 283 -2.84 -12.22 11.65
CA GLN A 283 -1.75 -12.96 12.31
C GLN A 283 -2.19 -13.55 13.66
N LEU A 284 -2.89 -12.73 14.44
CA LEU A 284 -3.43 -13.17 15.74
C LEU A 284 -4.48 -14.29 15.58
N ALA A 285 -5.37 -14.15 14.58
CA ALA A 285 -6.38 -15.17 14.28
C ALA A 285 -5.75 -16.45 13.70
N ALA A 286 -4.74 -16.33 12.84
CA ALA A 286 -4.02 -17.49 12.32
C ALA A 286 -3.38 -18.33 13.46
N TYR A 287 -2.83 -17.67 14.46
CA TYR A 287 -2.30 -18.35 15.63
C TYR A 287 -3.42 -19.02 16.46
N ALA A 288 -4.53 -18.32 16.73
CA ALA A 288 -5.68 -18.91 17.45
C ALA A 288 -6.23 -20.13 16.71
N ILE A 289 -6.32 -20.10 15.39
CA ILE A 289 -6.72 -21.25 14.56
C ILE A 289 -5.71 -22.39 14.74
N SER A 290 -4.41 -22.13 14.67
CA SER A 290 -3.38 -23.17 14.79
C SER A 290 -3.34 -23.85 16.15
N THR A 291 -3.85 -23.19 17.18
CA THR A 291 -4.02 -23.75 18.53
C THR A 291 -5.41 -24.34 18.78
N GLY A 292 -6.30 -24.36 17.77
CA GLY A 292 -7.64 -24.93 17.84
C GLY A 292 -8.70 -24.01 18.47
N ASP A 293 -8.39 -22.74 18.74
CA ASP A 293 -9.29 -21.76 19.34
C ASP A 293 -10.05 -20.96 18.26
N GLY A 294 -11.09 -21.60 17.67
CA GLY A 294 -11.93 -20.99 16.65
C GLY A 294 -12.70 -19.77 17.15
N ASP A 295 -13.21 -19.79 18.37
CA ASP A 295 -14.02 -18.70 18.91
C ASP A 295 -13.20 -17.44 19.15
N THR A 296 -11.96 -17.57 19.62
CA THR A 296 -11.04 -16.43 19.71
C THR A 296 -10.71 -15.88 18.33
N ALA A 297 -10.46 -16.75 17.34
CA ALA A 297 -10.21 -16.30 15.98
C ALA A 297 -11.40 -15.52 15.41
N LEU A 298 -12.64 -15.98 15.59
CA LEU A 298 -13.85 -15.27 15.15
C LEU A 298 -13.96 -13.87 15.78
N ARG A 299 -13.71 -13.77 17.10
CA ARG A 299 -13.72 -12.45 17.78
C ARG A 299 -12.67 -11.50 17.25
N LEU A 300 -11.48 -12.00 16.93
CA LEU A 300 -10.38 -11.20 16.38
C LEU A 300 -10.67 -10.70 14.96
N LEU A 301 -11.33 -11.50 14.13
CA LEU A 301 -11.57 -11.18 12.72
C LEU A 301 -12.77 -10.26 12.49
N ALA A 302 -13.85 -10.44 13.26
CA ALA A 302 -15.14 -9.81 13.03
C ALA A 302 -15.09 -8.27 12.85
N PRO A 303 -14.32 -7.49 13.64
CA PRO A 303 -14.29 -6.03 13.50
C PRO A 303 -13.60 -5.52 12.22
N HIS A 304 -12.90 -6.42 11.49
CA HIS A 304 -11.99 -6.01 10.42
C HIS A 304 -12.49 -6.30 8.99
N LEU A 305 -13.55 -7.08 8.83
CA LEU A 305 -14.11 -7.40 7.51
C LEU A 305 -14.54 -6.14 6.76
N ASP A 306 -15.39 -5.34 7.41
CA ASP A 306 -15.89 -4.08 6.86
C ASP A 306 -14.75 -3.04 6.64
N THR A 307 -13.73 -3.05 7.50
CA THR A 307 -12.54 -2.21 7.33
C THR A 307 -11.77 -2.58 6.05
N ALA A 308 -11.53 -3.86 5.80
CA ALA A 308 -10.85 -4.32 4.60
C ALA A 308 -11.68 -4.05 3.33
N GLN A 309 -13.00 -4.15 3.41
CA GLN A 309 -13.91 -3.84 2.31
C GLN A 309 -13.91 -2.35 1.99
N ARG A 310 -14.04 -1.47 2.98
CA ARG A 310 -13.94 -0.01 2.79
C ARG A 310 -12.57 0.44 2.30
N GLY A 311 -11.51 -0.23 2.74
CA GLY A 311 -10.15 -0.01 2.24
C GLY A 311 -9.91 -0.56 0.83
N GLU A 312 -10.95 -1.13 0.21
CA GLU A 312 -10.87 -1.76 -1.12
C GLU A 312 -9.74 -2.80 -1.25
N ASN A 313 -9.33 -3.43 -0.12
CA ASN A 313 -8.24 -4.39 -0.10
C ASN A 313 -8.78 -5.83 -0.22
N ALA A 314 -8.94 -6.29 -1.46
CA ALA A 314 -9.54 -7.58 -1.77
C ALA A 314 -8.70 -8.77 -1.26
N ALA A 315 -7.37 -8.68 -1.32
CA ALA A 315 -6.48 -9.71 -0.80
C ALA A 315 -6.60 -9.86 0.72
N LEU A 316 -6.66 -8.73 1.45
CA LEU A 316 -6.86 -8.74 2.89
C LEU A 316 -8.26 -9.26 3.25
N LEU A 317 -9.31 -8.76 2.58
CA LEU A 317 -10.68 -9.21 2.83
C LEU A 317 -10.84 -10.71 2.58
N SER A 318 -10.31 -11.21 1.47
CA SER A 318 -10.31 -12.65 1.20
C SER A 318 -9.55 -13.45 2.25
N THR A 319 -8.40 -12.93 2.72
CA THR A 319 -7.63 -13.59 3.80
C THR A 319 -8.45 -13.66 5.10
N LEU A 320 -9.11 -12.56 5.48
CA LEU A 320 -9.97 -12.51 6.67
C LEU A 320 -11.14 -13.50 6.56
N LEU A 321 -11.81 -13.56 5.40
CA LEU A 321 -12.91 -14.50 5.15
C LEU A 321 -12.45 -15.97 5.18
N LEU A 322 -11.30 -16.28 4.58
CA LEU A 322 -10.76 -17.63 4.61
C LEU A 322 -10.36 -18.06 6.03
N LEU A 323 -9.75 -17.19 6.82
CA LEU A 323 -9.48 -17.45 8.24
C LEU A 323 -10.78 -17.59 9.04
N GLN A 324 -11.79 -16.78 8.77
CA GLN A 324 -13.11 -16.88 9.40
C GLN A 324 -13.76 -18.25 9.11
N ALA A 325 -13.64 -18.75 7.88
CA ALA A 325 -14.15 -20.05 7.52
C ALA A 325 -13.45 -21.20 8.27
N GLU A 326 -12.12 -21.15 8.46
CA GLU A 326 -11.42 -22.14 9.27
C GLU A 326 -11.81 -22.06 10.77
N ALA A 327 -11.98 -20.83 11.27
CA ALA A 327 -12.45 -20.61 12.64
C ALA A 327 -13.87 -21.14 12.88
N LEU A 328 -14.78 -20.98 11.91
CA LEU A 328 -16.14 -21.54 11.96
C LEU A 328 -16.12 -23.08 11.96
N ASP A 329 -15.27 -23.71 11.15
CA ASP A 329 -15.10 -25.18 11.18
C ASP A 329 -14.64 -25.65 12.56
N LEU A 330 -13.67 -24.96 13.17
CA LEU A 330 -13.18 -25.30 14.51
C LEU A 330 -14.27 -25.12 15.60
N SER A 331 -15.15 -24.14 15.42
CA SER A 331 -16.28 -23.87 16.34
C SER A 331 -17.53 -24.76 16.06
N GLY A 332 -17.41 -25.76 15.18
CA GLY A 332 -18.50 -26.70 14.88
C GLY A 332 -19.62 -26.11 13.99
N ARG A 333 -19.30 -25.10 13.17
CA ARG A 333 -20.24 -24.38 12.27
C ARG A 333 -19.88 -24.57 10.77
N PRO A 334 -19.82 -25.85 10.27
CA PRO A 334 -19.28 -26.13 8.94
C PRO A 334 -20.13 -25.56 7.78
N GLU A 335 -21.46 -25.47 7.97
CA GLU A 335 -22.32 -24.91 6.91
C GLU A 335 -22.06 -23.42 6.71
N GLU A 336 -21.88 -22.67 7.78
CA GLU A 336 -21.51 -21.25 7.70
C GLU A 336 -20.09 -21.09 7.13
N ALA A 337 -19.15 -21.93 7.51
CA ALA A 337 -17.81 -21.96 6.95
C ALA A 337 -17.83 -22.15 5.42
N ARG A 338 -18.71 -23.04 4.92
CA ARG A 338 -18.88 -23.26 3.48
C ARG A 338 -19.36 -22.01 2.74
N VAL A 339 -20.36 -21.32 3.29
CA VAL A 339 -20.88 -20.07 2.72
C VAL A 339 -19.76 -19.00 2.64
N VAL A 340 -19.06 -18.77 3.75
CA VAL A 340 -17.97 -17.77 3.81
C VAL A 340 -16.85 -18.10 2.83
N ARG A 341 -16.50 -19.39 2.64
CA ARG A 341 -15.50 -19.77 1.63
C ARG A 341 -15.95 -19.42 0.20
N VAL A 342 -17.22 -19.65 -0.13
CA VAL A 342 -17.75 -19.28 -1.44
C VAL A 342 -17.71 -17.76 -1.64
N ASP A 343 -18.14 -17.00 -0.65
CA ASP A 343 -18.13 -15.53 -0.68
C ASP A 343 -16.72 -14.96 -0.83
N SER A 344 -15.69 -15.64 -0.30
CA SER A 344 -14.31 -15.20 -0.43
C SER A 344 -13.76 -15.27 -1.85
N LEU A 345 -14.34 -16.11 -2.75
CA LEU A 345 -13.72 -16.44 -4.05
C LEU A 345 -13.62 -15.24 -5.01
N GLY A 346 -14.64 -14.37 -5.04
CA GLY A 346 -14.61 -13.17 -5.87
C GLY A 346 -13.47 -12.24 -5.46
N TRP A 347 -13.35 -12.00 -4.17
CA TRP A 347 -12.26 -11.21 -3.58
C TRP A 347 -10.90 -11.85 -3.79
N ALA A 348 -10.81 -13.18 -3.63
CA ALA A 348 -9.58 -13.94 -3.82
C ALA A 348 -9.05 -13.83 -5.25
N ARG A 349 -9.93 -13.94 -6.27
CA ARG A 349 -9.51 -13.79 -7.68
C ARG A 349 -9.01 -12.39 -7.99
N TYR A 350 -9.65 -11.38 -7.43
CA TYR A 350 -9.15 -10.00 -7.60
C TYR A 350 -7.85 -9.77 -6.83
N GLY A 351 -7.77 -10.24 -5.57
CA GLY A 351 -6.63 -9.99 -4.69
C GLY A 351 -5.38 -10.82 -5.01
N PHE A 352 -5.55 -12.10 -5.39
CA PHE A 352 -4.43 -13.03 -5.62
C PHE A 352 -4.22 -13.39 -7.10
N GLY A 353 -5.19 -13.11 -7.96
CA GLY A 353 -5.10 -13.35 -9.40
C GLY A 353 -5.60 -14.73 -9.81
N PRO A 354 -4.82 -15.54 -10.57
CA PRO A 354 -5.29 -16.75 -11.21
C PRO A 354 -5.69 -17.85 -10.22
N ASP A 355 -6.55 -18.78 -10.64
CA ASP A 355 -7.12 -19.83 -9.80
C ASP A 355 -6.06 -20.69 -9.06
N TRP A 356 -4.88 -20.87 -9.63
CA TRP A 356 -3.81 -21.59 -8.95
C TRP A 356 -3.29 -20.84 -7.71
N ALA A 357 -3.20 -19.51 -7.79
CA ALA A 357 -2.80 -18.65 -6.67
C ALA A 357 -3.89 -18.61 -5.58
N VAL A 358 -5.15 -18.52 -5.99
CA VAL A 358 -6.30 -18.63 -5.08
C VAL A 358 -6.28 -19.97 -4.34
N ARG A 359 -6.12 -21.09 -5.06
CA ARG A 359 -6.02 -22.42 -4.44
C ARG A 359 -4.80 -22.56 -3.53
N ALA A 360 -3.68 -21.94 -3.88
CA ALA A 360 -2.50 -21.94 -3.01
C ALA A 360 -2.79 -21.23 -1.68
N LYS A 361 -3.44 -20.06 -1.74
CA LYS A 361 -3.81 -19.30 -0.54
C LYS A 361 -4.85 -20.04 0.31
N GLN A 362 -5.82 -20.68 -0.31
CA GLN A 362 -6.79 -21.53 0.40
C GLN A 362 -6.11 -22.69 1.15
N ARG A 363 -5.16 -23.40 0.49
CA ARG A 363 -4.40 -24.49 1.14
C ARG A 363 -3.52 -23.97 2.28
N GLU A 364 -2.86 -22.84 2.08
CA GLU A 364 -2.04 -22.19 3.11
C GLU A 364 -2.87 -21.94 4.38
N ILE A 365 -4.06 -21.34 4.23
CA ILE A 365 -4.91 -21.01 5.37
C ILE A 365 -5.54 -22.29 5.96
N ALA A 366 -6.00 -23.23 5.13
CA ALA A 366 -6.57 -24.49 5.61
C ALA A 366 -5.55 -25.34 6.41
N SER A 367 -4.26 -25.25 6.08
CA SER A 367 -3.20 -25.96 6.81
C SER A 367 -2.96 -25.44 8.24
N LEU A 368 -3.52 -24.28 8.59
CA LEU A 368 -3.50 -23.78 9.98
C LEU A 368 -4.44 -24.56 10.89
N ASN A 369 -5.47 -25.21 10.34
CA ASN A 369 -6.47 -25.90 11.12
C ASN A 369 -5.95 -27.30 11.56
N PRO A 370 -5.74 -27.55 12.86
CA PRO A 370 -5.16 -28.79 13.36
C PRO A 370 -6.06 -30.02 13.17
N ARG A 371 -7.33 -29.84 12.74
CA ARG A 371 -8.27 -30.91 12.45
C ARG A 371 -8.26 -31.33 10.97
N LYS A 372 -7.48 -30.67 10.12
CA LYS A 372 -7.30 -30.96 8.70
C LYS A 372 -5.87 -31.41 8.44
#